data_6f804397e1c6fd09b4d91de7c5a50811
#
_entry.id   6f804397e1c6fd09b4d91de7c5a50811
#
_cell.length_a   1.000
_cell.length_b   1.000
_cell.length_c   1.000
_cell.angle_alpha   90.00
_cell.angle_beta   90.00
_cell.angle_gamma   90.00
#
_symmetry.space_group_name_H-M   'P 1'
#
loop_
_entity.id
_entity.type
_entity.pdbx_description
1 polymer ?
#
loop_
_entity_poly.entity_id
_entity_poly.type
_entity_poly.pdbx_seq_one_letter_code
_entity_poly.pdbx_strand_id
1 'polypeptide(L)'
;MKLPLRSTAQLLILALLLPVVYAGADREFRTTPVMKQEASTLVQLLEAYHYNKDAVKSSDFPQLISDYMKEGLDPYRLFFTAEDEHAFRAKYGPQIETDLAYLGNIDAAFTIYRAYEERVQARTTWVFEELKRDYDFTAKETYAPDRSKSEFPANAREADELWRRRI
;
A
#
# COMPACT_ATOMS: atom_id res chain seq x y z
N MET A 1 -42.70 34.03 22.09
CA MET A 1 -42.61 32.63 21.67
C MET A 1 -41.25 32.08 22.15
N LYS A 2 -41.24 31.32 23.26
CA LYS A 2 -40.00 30.81 23.89
C LYS A 2 -39.69 29.43 23.25
N LEU A 3 -38.63 29.32 22.50
CA LEU A 3 -38.15 28.02 22.00
C LEU A 3 -37.74 27.15 23.19
N PRO A 4 -38.12 25.85 23.21
CA PRO A 4 -37.81 24.97 24.33
C PRO A 4 -36.29 24.72 24.41
N LEU A 5 -35.75 24.89 25.60
CA LEU A 5 -34.31 24.74 25.93
C LEU A 5 -33.68 23.43 25.53
N ARG A 6 -34.50 22.39 25.32
CA ARG A 6 -34.06 21.04 24.86
C ARG A 6 -33.62 21.01 23.41
N SER A 7 -34.17 21.87 22.54
CA SER A 7 -33.82 21.93 21.12
C SER A 7 -32.45 22.58 20.86
N THR A 8 -32.09 23.57 21.69
CA THR A 8 -30.79 24.25 21.55
C THR A 8 -29.60 23.40 22.03
N ALA A 9 -29.81 22.57 23.07
CA ALA A 9 -28.78 21.64 23.56
C ALA A 9 -28.50 20.52 22.56
N GLN A 10 -29.52 19.98 21.88
CA GLN A 10 -29.36 18.97 20.85
C GLN A 10 -28.63 19.51 19.58
N LEU A 11 -28.89 20.75 19.20
CA LEU A 11 -28.20 21.40 18.09
C LEU A 11 -26.74 21.69 18.42
N LEU A 12 -26.40 22.05 19.67
CA LEU A 12 -25.02 22.25 20.11
C LEU A 12 -24.22 20.94 20.16
N ILE A 13 -24.81 19.83 20.56
CA ILE A 13 -24.16 18.53 20.58
C ILE A 13 -23.91 18.06 19.13
N LEU A 14 -24.82 18.28 18.21
CA LEU A 14 -24.66 17.94 16.80
C LEU A 14 -23.55 18.77 16.13
N ALA A 15 -23.43 20.06 16.49
CA ALA A 15 -22.38 20.96 15.99
C ALA A 15 -20.99 20.60 16.54
N LEU A 16 -20.88 20.01 17.72
CA LEU A 16 -19.61 19.55 18.31
C LEU A 16 -19.13 18.21 17.74
N LEU A 17 -20.01 17.41 17.15
CA LEU A 17 -19.65 16.13 16.52
C LEU A 17 -19.21 16.29 15.05
N LEU A 18 -19.57 17.36 14.38
CA LEU A 18 -19.22 17.62 12.99
C LEU A 18 -17.70 17.72 12.72
N PRO A 19 -16.85 18.34 13.55
CA PRO A 19 -15.41 18.40 13.29
C PRO A 19 -14.69 17.06 13.51
N VAL A 20 -15.26 16.12 14.27
CA VAL A 20 -14.63 14.82 14.53
C VAL A 20 -14.69 13.91 13.29
N VAL A 21 -15.72 14.06 12.45
CA VAL A 21 -15.86 13.27 11.22
C VAL A 21 -14.93 13.75 10.10
N TYR A 22 -14.54 15.04 10.13
CA TYR A 22 -13.63 15.63 9.14
C TYR A 22 -12.14 15.53 9.50
N ALA A 23 -11.79 15.21 10.74
CA ALA A 23 -10.39 15.06 11.17
C ALA A 23 -9.72 13.75 10.69
N GLY A 24 -10.41 12.92 9.91
CA GLY A 24 -9.89 11.69 9.34
C GLY A 24 -9.39 11.80 7.89
N ALA A 25 -9.59 12.94 7.24
CA ALA A 25 -9.22 13.15 5.85
C ALA A 25 -7.95 13.99 5.76
N ASP A 26 -6.91 13.46 5.24
CA ASP A 26 -5.58 14.01 4.90
C ASP A 26 -4.48 13.77 5.96
N ARG A 27 -4.20 12.50 6.23
CA ARG A 27 -2.84 12.17 6.64
C ARG A 27 -1.95 12.31 5.41
N GLU A 28 -1.30 13.45 5.27
CA GLU A 28 -0.27 13.63 4.26
C GLU A 28 0.90 12.70 4.61
N PHE A 29 0.94 11.53 3.94
CA PHE A 29 2.03 10.59 4.08
C PHE A 29 3.27 11.14 3.37
N ARG A 30 4.17 11.72 4.16
CA ARG A 30 5.47 12.23 3.71
C ARG A 30 6.51 12.01 4.78
N THR A 31 7.76 11.94 4.37
CA THR A 31 8.89 11.77 5.27
C THR A 31 9.04 12.98 6.19
N THR A 32 8.93 12.76 7.50
CA THR A 32 9.18 13.79 8.51
C THR A 32 10.68 13.90 8.83
N PRO A 33 11.16 15.02 9.46
CA PRO A 33 12.56 15.13 9.88
C PRO A 33 13.00 14.02 10.83
N VAL A 34 12.13 13.54 11.71
CA VAL A 34 12.42 12.41 12.62
C VAL A 34 12.61 11.12 11.83
N MET A 35 11.70 10.80 10.91
CA MET A 35 11.82 9.62 10.03
C MET A 35 13.09 9.66 9.20
N LYS A 36 13.52 10.84 8.71
CA LYS A 36 14.78 10.98 7.98
C LYS A 36 15.97 10.55 8.81
N GLN A 37 16.04 11.05 10.03
CA GLN A 37 17.12 10.71 10.95
C GLN A 37 17.10 9.23 11.32
N GLU A 38 15.94 8.68 11.62
CA GLU A 38 15.78 7.27 11.97
C GLU A 38 16.19 6.35 10.81
N ALA A 39 15.69 6.62 9.59
CA ALA A 39 15.99 5.81 8.41
C ALA A 39 17.49 5.82 8.09
N SER A 40 18.12 6.99 8.00
CA SER A 40 19.57 7.09 7.73
C SER A 40 20.42 6.48 8.84
N THR A 41 20.04 6.68 10.11
CA THR A 41 20.74 6.06 11.24
C THR A 41 20.65 4.54 11.19
N LEU A 42 19.47 3.99 10.87
CA LEU A 42 19.29 2.54 10.76
C LEU A 42 20.19 1.93 9.68
N VAL A 43 20.24 2.54 8.50
CA VAL A 43 21.13 2.07 7.41
C VAL A 43 22.58 2.12 7.84
N GLN A 44 23.06 3.25 8.42
CA GLN A 44 24.42 3.39 8.92
C GLN A 44 24.78 2.36 10.00
N LEU A 45 23.85 2.06 10.90
CA LEU A 45 24.06 1.02 11.92
C LEU A 45 24.18 -0.38 11.30
N LEU A 46 23.33 -0.69 10.30
CA LEU A 46 23.44 -1.96 9.58
C LEU A 46 24.76 -2.09 8.84
N GLU A 47 25.21 -1.06 8.13
CA GLU A 47 26.51 -1.04 7.44
C GLU A 47 27.69 -1.19 8.42
N ALA A 48 27.63 -0.51 9.56
CA ALA A 48 28.76 -0.49 10.52
C ALA A 48 28.84 -1.73 11.39
N TYR A 49 27.72 -2.27 11.84
CA TYR A 49 27.65 -3.27 12.91
C TYR A 49 27.04 -4.61 12.52
N HIS A 50 26.46 -4.75 11.32
CA HIS A 50 25.95 -6.04 10.90
C HIS A 50 27.10 -7.06 10.81
N TYR A 51 26.91 -8.27 11.39
CA TYR A 51 27.94 -9.31 11.47
C TYR A 51 28.48 -9.72 10.07
N ASN A 52 27.61 -9.68 9.05
CA ASN A 52 27.97 -9.86 7.66
C ASN A 52 28.04 -8.48 7.01
N LYS A 53 29.26 -7.94 6.88
CA LYS A 53 29.49 -6.62 6.27
C LYS A 53 29.10 -6.52 4.78
N ASP A 54 28.92 -7.67 4.11
CA ASP A 54 28.44 -7.77 2.75
C ASP A 54 26.91 -7.92 2.64
N ALA A 55 26.19 -7.87 3.77
CA ALA A 55 24.75 -8.07 3.78
C ALA A 55 23.96 -6.91 3.17
N VAL A 56 24.54 -5.71 3.15
CA VAL A 56 23.93 -4.51 2.55
C VAL A 56 24.84 -4.04 1.43
N LYS A 57 24.46 -4.33 0.19
CA LYS A 57 25.21 -3.91 -1.01
C LYS A 57 24.40 -2.90 -1.78
N SER A 58 25.05 -1.93 -2.39
CA SER A 58 24.41 -0.94 -3.28
C SER A 58 23.53 -1.60 -4.35
N SER A 59 23.94 -2.78 -4.84
CA SER A 59 23.18 -3.57 -5.83
C SER A 59 21.83 -4.06 -5.31
N ASP A 60 21.64 -4.14 -3.99
CA ASP A 60 20.45 -4.75 -3.38
C ASP A 60 19.34 -3.72 -3.14
N PHE A 61 19.69 -2.44 -3.05
CA PHE A 61 18.72 -1.37 -2.77
C PHE A 61 17.54 -1.33 -3.75
N PRO A 62 17.72 -1.45 -5.08
CA PRO A 62 16.57 -1.49 -6.00
C PRO A 62 15.60 -2.65 -5.76
N GLN A 63 16.08 -3.76 -5.17
CA GLN A 63 15.24 -4.91 -4.82
C GLN A 63 14.31 -4.61 -3.66
N LEU A 64 14.66 -3.69 -2.75
CA LEU A 64 13.82 -3.29 -1.61
C LEU A 64 12.43 -2.81 -2.04
N ILE A 65 12.30 -2.24 -3.24
CA ILE A 65 11.00 -1.82 -3.80
C ILE A 65 10.11 -3.04 -4.04
N SER A 66 10.66 -4.07 -4.70
CA SER A 66 9.94 -5.32 -4.94
C SER A 66 9.60 -6.05 -3.64
N ASP A 67 10.54 -6.09 -2.70
CA ASP A 67 10.35 -6.75 -1.41
C ASP A 67 9.27 -6.03 -0.58
N TYR A 68 9.27 -4.70 -0.58
CA TYR A 68 8.23 -3.92 0.08
C TYR A 68 6.84 -4.17 -0.52
N MET A 69 6.74 -4.24 -1.86
CA MET A 69 5.48 -4.57 -2.54
C MET A 69 5.04 -6.01 -2.27
N LYS A 70 5.98 -6.97 -2.39
CA LYS A 70 5.69 -8.41 -2.33
C LYS A 70 5.52 -8.93 -0.91
N GLU A 71 6.38 -8.51 0.01
CA GLU A 71 6.40 -9.06 1.37
C GLU A 71 5.72 -8.12 2.38
N GLY A 72 5.79 -6.80 2.13
CA GLY A 72 5.22 -5.80 3.02
C GLY A 72 3.73 -5.52 2.78
N LEU A 73 3.32 -5.32 1.53
CA LEU A 73 1.98 -4.84 1.20
C LEU A 73 1.07 -5.92 0.61
N ASP A 74 1.55 -6.69 -0.35
CA ASP A 74 0.74 -7.65 -1.12
C ASP A 74 1.36 -9.06 -1.12
N PRO A 75 1.45 -9.73 0.05
CA PRO A 75 2.12 -11.03 0.16
C PRO A 75 1.49 -12.16 -0.66
N TYR A 76 0.23 -12.01 -1.06
CA TYR A 76 -0.46 -12.98 -1.93
C TYR A 76 -0.56 -12.55 -3.40
N ARG A 77 0.06 -11.43 -3.79
CA ARG A 77 0.10 -10.92 -5.18
C ARG A 77 -1.30 -10.74 -5.78
N LEU A 78 -2.18 -10.08 -5.04
CA LEU A 78 -3.60 -9.94 -5.38
C LEU A 78 -3.97 -8.55 -5.92
N PHE A 79 -3.23 -7.52 -5.54
CA PHE A 79 -3.64 -6.14 -5.79
C PHE A 79 -2.75 -5.43 -6.81
N PHE A 80 -1.43 -5.60 -6.70
CA PHE A 80 -0.49 -5.06 -7.67
C PHE A 80 -0.39 -5.93 -8.93
N THR A 81 0.16 -5.34 -9.99
CA THR A 81 0.55 -6.02 -11.23
C THR A 81 2.07 -5.97 -11.42
N ALA A 82 2.61 -6.78 -12.32
CA ALA A 82 4.00 -6.71 -12.74
C ALA A 82 4.33 -5.35 -13.41
N GLU A 83 3.34 -4.74 -14.09
CA GLU A 83 3.48 -3.38 -14.63
C GLU A 83 3.70 -2.34 -13.52
N ASP A 84 2.95 -2.44 -12.39
CA ASP A 84 3.15 -1.59 -11.22
C ASP A 84 4.55 -1.75 -10.63
N GLU A 85 4.99 -3.00 -10.41
CA GLU A 85 6.33 -3.30 -9.89
C GLU A 85 7.42 -2.71 -10.79
N HIS A 86 7.31 -2.93 -12.09
CA HIS A 86 8.27 -2.39 -13.06
C HIS A 86 8.30 -0.86 -13.04
N ALA A 87 7.14 -0.22 -13.00
CA ALA A 87 7.04 1.25 -12.97
C ALA A 87 7.69 1.84 -11.71
N PHE A 88 7.43 1.25 -10.53
CA PHE A 88 8.04 1.72 -9.29
C PHE A 88 9.53 1.47 -9.23
N ARG A 89 10.01 0.32 -9.68
CA ARG A 89 11.44 0.02 -9.78
C ARG A 89 12.16 0.97 -10.74
N ALA A 90 11.58 1.23 -11.90
CA ALA A 90 12.16 2.17 -12.87
C ALA A 90 12.22 3.60 -12.30
N LYS A 91 11.20 4.02 -11.57
CA LYS A 91 11.10 5.37 -11.02
C LYS A 91 12.02 5.61 -9.82
N TYR A 92 12.04 4.68 -8.88
CA TYR A 92 12.71 4.87 -7.59
C TYR A 92 14.03 4.10 -7.45
N GLY A 93 14.19 2.98 -8.17
CA GLY A 93 15.36 2.12 -8.08
C GLY A 93 16.69 2.85 -8.24
N PRO A 94 16.85 3.75 -9.23
CA PRO A 94 18.13 4.44 -9.45
C PRO A 94 18.61 5.32 -8.29
N GLN A 95 17.69 5.77 -7.41
CA GLN A 95 18.02 6.72 -6.34
C GLN A 95 17.72 6.19 -4.93
N ILE A 96 17.16 4.98 -4.80
CA ILE A 96 16.67 4.46 -3.52
C ILE A 96 17.78 4.35 -2.47
N GLU A 97 19.00 3.99 -2.86
CA GLU A 97 20.17 3.97 -1.97
C GLU A 97 20.46 5.37 -1.42
N THR A 98 20.56 6.36 -2.29
CA THR A 98 20.80 7.75 -1.90
C THR A 98 19.68 8.25 -0.99
N ASP A 99 18.44 7.99 -1.34
CA ASP A 99 17.28 8.40 -0.56
C ASP A 99 17.30 7.80 0.85
N LEU A 100 17.53 6.49 0.98
CA LEU A 100 17.48 5.82 2.29
C LEU A 100 18.77 6.06 3.10
N ALA A 101 19.95 5.79 2.54
CA ALA A 101 21.20 5.79 3.29
C ALA A 101 21.70 7.19 3.65
N TYR A 102 21.57 8.14 2.72
CA TYR A 102 22.13 9.47 2.90
C TYR A 102 21.11 10.54 3.25
N LEU A 103 19.91 10.48 2.68
CA LEU A 103 18.86 11.50 2.90
C LEU A 103 17.81 11.08 3.92
N GLY A 104 17.73 9.79 4.26
CA GLY A 104 16.67 9.22 5.12
C GLY A 104 15.27 9.42 4.53
N ASN A 105 15.16 9.59 3.21
CA ASN A 105 13.91 9.87 2.52
C ASN A 105 13.16 8.56 2.22
N ILE A 106 11.96 8.41 2.77
CA ILE A 106 11.08 7.26 2.57
C ILE A 106 9.81 7.59 1.77
N ASP A 107 9.78 8.70 1.04
CA ASP A 107 8.60 9.13 0.27
C ASP A 107 8.19 8.12 -0.82
N ALA A 108 9.15 7.35 -1.34
CA ALA A 108 8.87 6.25 -2.25
C ALA A 108 7.94 5.22 -1.62
N ALA A 109 8.20 4.82 -0.35
CA ALA A 109 7.37 3.87 0.37
C ALA A 109 5.94 4.40 0.56
N PHE A 110 5.78 5.67 0.92
CA PHE A 110 4.46 6.30 1.03
C PHE A 110 3.71 6.37 -0.31
N THR A 111 4.43 6.62 -1.40
CA THR A 111 3.81 6.65 -2.73
C THR A 111 3.33 5.26 -3.16
N ILE A 112 4.14 4.24 -2.92
CA ILE A 112 3.78 2.84 -3.20
C ILE A 112 2.60 2.41 -2.31
N TYR A 113 2.61 2.79 -1.03
CA TYR A 113 1.50 2.49 -0.11
C TYR A 113 0.18 3.12 -0.56
N ARG A 114 0.17 4.39 -0.99
CA ARG A 114 -1.04 5.03 -1.54
C ARG A 114 -1.55 4.31 -2.79
N ALA A 115 -0.65 3.93 -3.68
CA ALA A 115 -1.03 3.14 -4.85
C ALA A 115 -1.64 1.80 -4.45
N TYR A 116 -1.12 1.15 -3.41
CA TYR A 116 -1.71 -0.06 -2.83
C TYR A 116 -3.14 0.18 -2.34
N GLU A 117 -3.37 1.24 -1.55
CA GLU A 117 -4.72 1.60 -1.07
C GLU A 117 -5.70 1.83 -2.23
N GLU A 118 -5.26 2.55 -3.28
CA GLU A 118 -6.05 2.77 -4.49
C GLU A 118 -6.39 1.44 -5.20
N ARG A 119 -5.42 0.52 -5.32
CA ARG A 119 -5.64 -0.81 -5.91
C ARG A 119 -6.63 -1.63 -5.08
N VAL A 120 -6.50 -1.63 -3.75
CA VAL A 120 -7.42 -2.33 -2.84
C VAL A 120 -8.85 -1.78 -3.01
N GLN A 121 -9.01 -0.46 -3.01
CA GLN A 121 -10.31 0.18 -3.15
C GLN A 121 -10.94 -0.12 -4.52
N ALA A 122 -10.18 0.03 -5.60
CA ALA A 122 -10.64 -0.27 -6.95
C ALA A 122 -11.04 -1.75 -7.08
N ARG A 123 -10.24 -2.65 -6.52
CA ARG A 123 -10.53 -4.09 -6.53
C ARG A 123 -11.78 -4.43 -5.73
N THR A 124 -11.95 -3.81 -4.56
CA THR A 124 -13.16 -3.99 -3.75
C THR A 124 -14.42 -3.59 -4.53
N THR A 125 -14.40 -2.43 -5.17
CA THR A 125 -15.50 -1.97 -6.03
C THR A 125 -15.77 -2.96 -7.16
N TRP A 126 -14.72 -3.39 -7.85
CA TRP A 126 -14.81 -4.36 -8.94
C TRP A 126 -15.44 -5.69 -8.48
N VAL A 127 -15.04 -6.21 -7.32
CA VAL A 127 -15.58 -7.46 -6.75
C VAL A 127 -17.09 -7.33 -6.51
N PHE A 128 -17.54 -6.20 -5.93
CA PHE A 128 -18.98 -6.00 -5.70
C PHE A 128 -19.79 -5.91 -7.01
N GLU A 129 -19.21 -5.40 -8.08
CA GLU A 129 -19.88 -5.42 -9.40
C GLU A 129 -19.85 -6.82 -10.02
N GLU A 130 -18.74 -7.52 -9.89
CA GLU A 130 -18.59 -8.88 -10.42
C GLU A 130 -19.56 -9.87 -9.75
N LEU A 131 -19.76 -9.77 -8.42
CA LEU A 131 -20.69 -10.61 -7.66
C LEU A 131 -22.16 -10.46 -8.07
N LYS A 132 -22.52 -9.48 -8.90
CA LYS A 132 -23.87 -9.34 -9.46
C LYS A 132 -24.11 -10.22 -10.70
N ARG A 133 -23.05 -10.86 -11.22
CA ARG A 133 -23.13 -11.72 -12.40
C ARG A 133 -23.53 -13.14 -12.03
N ASP A 134 -24.10 -13.84 -13.00
CA ASP A 134 -24.33 -15.28 -12.87
C ASP A 134 -23.03 -16.03 -13.11
N TYR A 135 -22.71 -16.98 -12.24
CA TYR A 135 -21.53 -17.84 -12.33
C TYR A 135 -21.89 -19.26 -12.74
N ASP A 136 -21.13 -19.83 -13.66
CA ASP A 136 -21.20 -21.25 -14.00
C ASP A 136 -20.26 -22.05 -13.10
N PHE A 137 -20.78 -22.59 -12.00
CA PHE A 137 -20.04 -23.44 -11.07
C PHE A 137 -19.76 -24.86 -11.60
N THR A 138 -20.18 -25.19 -12.81
CA THR A 138 -19.88 -26.48 -13.46
C THR A 138 -18.59 -26.42 -14.28
N ALA A 139 -18.06 -25.23 -14.52
CA ALA A 139 -16.79 -25.03 -15.21
C ALA A 139 -15.64 -25.67 -14.42
N LYS A 140 -14.79 -26.43 -15.12
CA LYS A 140 -13.62 -27.09 -14.51
C LYS A 140 -12.46 -26.10 -14.42
N GLU A 141 -12.58 -25.15 -13.50
CA GLU A 141 -11.54 -24.17 -13.23
C GLU A 141 -10.85 -24.46 -11.89
N THR A 142 -9.63 -24.00 -11.76
CA THR A 142 -8.85 -24.16 -10.53
C THR A 142 -8.30 -22.81 -10.08
N TYR A 143 -8.26 -22.62 -8.78
CA TYR A 143 -7.65 -21.48 -8.12
C TYR A 143 -6.68 -21.95 -7.04
N ALA A 144 -5.45 -21.41 -7.04
CA ALA A 144 -4.48 -21.69 -5.99
C ALA A 144 -4.61 -20.57 -4.91
N PRO A 145 -5.10 -20.89 -3.70
CA PRO A 145 -5.33 -19.87 -2.67
C PRO A 145 -4.03 -19.32 -2.08
N ASP A 146 -2.99 -20.13 -1.96
CA ASP A 146 -1.66 -19.69 -1.57
C ASP A 146 -0.88 -19.20 -2.80
N ARG A 147 -0.70 -17.90 -2.89
CA ARG A 147 0.03 -17.22 -3.94
C ARG A 147 1.31 -16.55 -3.46
N SER A 148 1.74 -16.84 -2.22
CA SER A 148 2.91 -16.20 -1.61
C SER A 148 4.20 -16.37 -2.42
N LYS A 149 4.29 -17.43 -3.23
CA LYS A 149 5.43 -17.71 -4.13
C LYS A 149 5.14 -17.43 -5.61
N SER A 150 3.97 -16.87 -5.92
CA SER A 150 3.61 -16.54 -7.29
C SER A 150 4.20 -15.18 -7.68
N GLU A 151 4.29 -14.92 -8.99
CA GLU A 151 4.52 -13.58 -9.48
C GLU A 151 3.23 -12.76 -9.47
N PHE A 152 3.35 -11.44 -9.55
CA PHE A 152 2.20 -10.58 -9.79
C PHE A 152 1.54 -10.91 -11.13
N PRO A 153 0.21 -10.75 -11.27
CA PRO A 153 -0.45 -10.75 -12.57
C PRO A 153 0.25 -9.76 -13.50
N ALA A 154 0.44 -10.10 -14.77
CA ALA A 154 1.18 -9.24 -15.68
C ALA A 154 0.56 -7.84 -15.81
N ASN A 155 -0.77 -7.79 -15.87
CA ASN A 155 -1.55 -6.56 -16.09
C ASN A 155 -2.95 -6.65 -15.47
N ALA A 156 -3.74 -5.59 -15.63
CA ALA A 156 -5.10 -5.51 -15.06
C ALA A 156 -6.02 -6.64 -15.53
N ARG A 157 -5.93 -7.07 -16.80
CA ARG A 157 -6.75 -8.16 -17.33
C ARG A 157 -6.47 -9.50 -16.65
N GLU A 158 -5.20 -9.81 -16.41
CA GLU A 158 -4.82 -11.02 -15.67
C GLU A 158 -5.20 -10.94 -14.20
N ALA A 159 -5.12 -9.75 -13.61
CA ALA A 159 -5.59 -9.51 -12.25
C ALA A 159 -7.11 -9.73 -12.16
N ASP A 160 -7.90 -9.26 -13.11
CA ASP A 160 -9.36 -9.46 -13.15
C ASP A 160 -9.71 -10.94 -13.28
N GLU A 161 -9.01 -11.67 -14.16
CA GLU A 161 -9.19 -13.10 -14.35
C GLU A 161 -8.80 -13.91 -13.09
N LEU A 162 -7.73 -13.50 -12.40
CA LEU A 162 -7.33 -14.09 -11.12
C LEU A 162 -8.43 -13.91 -10.07
N TRP A 163 -8.98 -12.71 -9.96
CA TRP A 163 -10.03 -12.41 -8.99
C TRP A 163 -11.36 -13.07 -9.34
N ARG A 164 -11.71 -13.16 -10.63
CA ARG A 164 -12.90 -13.90 -11.07
C ARG A 164 -12.88 -15.36 -10.60
N ARG A 165 -11.70 -16.00 -10.67
CA ARG A 165 -11.53 -17.38 -10.18
C ARG A 165 -11.46 -17.51 -8.67
N ARG A 166 -11.20 -16.41 -7.96
CA ARG A 166 -11.14 -16.36 -6.51
C ARG A 166 -12.52 -16.20 -5.88
N ILE A 167 -13.44 -15.49 -6.53
CA ILE A 167 -14.82 -15.29 -6.09
C ILE A 167 -15.61 -16.58 -6.20
#